data_2ca76f36691a7f0e517d74bd7dbee5f1
#
_entry.id   2ca76f36691a7f0e517d74bd7dbee5f1
#
_cell.length_a   1.000
_cell.length_b   1.000
_cell.length_c   1.000
_cell.angle_alpha   90.00
_cell.angle_beta   90.00
_cell.angle_gamma   90.00
#
_symmetry.space_group_name_H-M   'P 1'
#
loop_
_entity.id
_entity.type
_entity.pdbx_description
1 polymer ?
#
loop_
_entity_poly.entity_id
_entity_poly.type
_entity_poly.pdbx_seq_one_letter_code
_entity_poly.pdbx_strand_id
1 'polypeptide(L)'
;MSNGVANVREDEVLVELRIMLEDLVLFHSLKADAKTIFNANDLRQSAEKHDDFLLKHFTIRDGDGQLLASEVNQRDVTAIPDDGVPQVELMKRTVVYLMHFTPVKKKPKFLTFTQMFGGEKSIIPSIMDFMVLQSSVWIEKPVQLQPGRPHTVAF
;
A
#
# COMPACT_ATOMS: atom_id res chain seq x y z
N MET A 1 -7.04 -7.48 5.10
CA MET A 1 -7.44 -6.31 4.28
C MET A 1 -6.36 -5.24 4.41
N SER A 2 -5.93 -4.69 3.29
CA SER A 2 -4.97 -3.58 3.30
C SER A 2 -5.67 -2.27 3.61
N ASN A 3 -4.93 -1.31 4.14
CA ASN A 3 -5.43 0.04 4.29
C ASN A 3 -4.38 1.06 3.88
N GLY A 4 -4.84 2.26 3.55
CA GLY A 4 -3.98 3.34 3.10
C GLY A 4 -4.49 4.69 3.54
N VAL A 5 -3.54 5.60 3.75
CA VAL A 5 -3.80 7.00 4.06
C VAL A 5 -2.93 7.86 3.16
N ALA A 6 -3.56 8.74 2.38
CA ALA A 6 -2.86 9.74 1.60
C ALA A 6 -2.94 11.09 2.30
N ASN A 7 -1.80 11.75 2.49
CA ASN A 7 -1.73 13.11 2.98
C ASN A 7 -1.24 14.03 1.87
N VAL A 8 -2.13 14.84 1.34
CA VAL A 8 -1.87 15.72 0.19
C VAL A 8 -1.40 17.08 0.70
N ARG A 9 -0.22 17.48 0.23
CA ARG A 9 0.40 18.77 0.52
C ARG A 9 0.58 19.54 -0.79
N GLU A 10 1.13 20.76 -0.70
CA GLU A 10 1.30 21.63 -1.87
C GLU A 10 2.18 21.02 -2.96
N ASP A 11 3.28 20.37 -2.58
CA ASP A 11 4.33 19.89 -3.46
C ASP A 11 4.61 18.40 -3.36
N GLU A 12 3.86 17.69 -2.52
CA GLU A 12 4.04 16.26 -2.32
C GLU A 12 2.74 15.58 -1.88
N VAL A 13 2.65 14.28 -2.15
CA VAL A 13 1.61 13.42 -1.59
C VAL A 13 2.32 12.26 -0.88
N LEU A 14 2.09 12.14 0.41
CA LEU A 14 2.62 11.05 1.22
C LEU A 14 1.53 10.00 1.39
N VAL A 15 1.82 8.76 1.01
CA VAL A 15 0.87 7.65 1.15
C VAL A 15 1.45 6.59 2.07
N GLU A 16 0.75 6.32 3.15
CA GLU A 16 1.06 5.21 4.05
C GLU A 16 0.16 4.02 3.67
N LEU A 17 0.79 2.91 3.28
CA LEU A 17 0.09 1.66 2.98
C LEU A 17 0.44 0.61 4.03
N ARG A 18 -0.58 -0.03 4.58
CA ARG A 18 -0.44 -1.15 5.52
C ARG A 18 -0.82 -2.43 4.81
N ILE A 19 0.16 -3.31 4.64
CA ILE A 19 0.00 -4.58 3.93
C ILE A 19 0.15 -5.72 4.93
N MET A 20 -0.86 -6.60 5.01
CA MET A 20 -0.81 -7.75 5.89
C MET A 20 0.29 -8.73 5.46
N LEU A 21 0.94 -9.37 6.42
CA LEU A 21 1.93 -10.40 6.12
C LEU A 21 1.33 -11.56 5.33
N GLU A 22 0.06 -11.88 5.53
CA GLU A 22 -0.63 -12.90 4.74
C GLU A 22 -0.59 -12.58 3.24
N ASP A 23 -0.82 -11.32 2.87
CA ASP A 23 -0.77 -10.88 1.47
C ASP A 23 0.63 -11.06 0.87
N LEU A 24 1.68 -10.76 1.64
CA LEU A 24 3.07 -10.97 1.21
C LEU A 24 3.36 -12.46 1.01
N VAL A 25 2.93 -13.30 1.95
CA VAL A 25 3.12 -14.75 1.87
C VAL A 25 2.44 -15.32 0.63
N LEU A 26 1.20 -14.94 0.37
CA LEU A 26 0.44 -15.41 -0.79
C LEU A 26 1.05 -14.91 -2.11
N PHE A 27 1.39 -13.62 -2.17
CA PHE A 27 1.94 -13.02 -3.39
C PHE A 27 3.30 -13.60 -3.75
N HIS A 28 4.19 -13.75 -2.76
CA HIS A 28 5.56 -14.24 -2.98
C HIS A 28 5.71 -15.74 -2.82
N SER A 29 4.61 -16.46 -2.63
CA SER A 29 4.57 -17.93 -2.50
C SER A 29 5.53 -18.45 -1.42
N LEU A 30 5.56 -17.79 -0.27
CA LEU A 30 6.40 -18.20 0.85
C LEU A 30 5.86 -19.48 1.49
N LYS A 31 6.77 -20.28 2.05
CA LYS A 31 6.46 -21.54 2.70
C LYS A 31 6.82 -21.48 4.19
N ALA A 32 5.92 -21.99 5.02
CA ALA A 32 6.21 -22.20 6.43
C ALA A 32 7.12 -23.42 6.64
N ASP A 33 7.79 -23.46 7.80
CA ASP A 33 8.55 -24.63 8.22
C ASP A 33 7.62 -25.75 8.76
N ALA A 34 8.21 -26.83 9.27
CA ALA A 34 7.46 -27.96 9.82
C ALA A 34 6.58 -27.59 11.05
N LYS A 35 6.88 -26.47 11.71
CA LYS A 35 6.12 -25.92 12.85
C LYS A 35 5.12 -24.86 12.46
N THR A 36 4.87 -24.67 11.15
CA THR A 36 3.99 -23.64 10.59
C THR A 36 4.45 -22.21 10.90
N ILE A 37 5.78 -21.99 10.97
CA ILE A 37 6.39 -20.69 11.19
C ILE A 37 7.03 -20.20 9.90
N PHE A 38 6.75 -18.95 9.53
CA PHE A 38 7.39 -18.28 8.41
C PHE A 38 8.68 -17.61 8.87
N ASN A 39 9.75 -17.84 8.13
CA ASN A 39 11.08 -17.34 8.44
C ASN A 39 11.13 -15.81 8.34
N ALA A 40 11.75 -15.15 9.33
CA ALA A 40 11.83 -13.69 9.38
C ALA A 40 12.57 -13.10 8.16
N ASN A 41 13.67 -13.72 7.73
CA ASN A 41 14.43 -13.23 6.58
C ASN A 41 13.62 -13.32 5.28
N ASP A 42 12.88 -14.40 5.07
CA ASP A 42 12.01 -14.57 3.90
C ASP A 42 10.92 -13.53 3.88
N LEU A 43 10.30 -13.24 5.03
CA LEU A 43 9.28 -12.19 5.16
C LEU A 43 9.85 -10.81 4.88
N ARG A 44 11.02 -10.48 5.43
CA ARG A 44 11.67 -9.18 5.22
C ARG A 44 12.11 -8.98 3.77
N GLN A 45 12.65 -10.02 3.15
CA GLN A 45 13.03 -9.96 1.74
C GLN A 45 11.82 -9.81 0.83
N SER A 46 10.72 -10.51 1.12
CA SER A 46 9.49 -10.37 0.34
C SER A 46 8.88 -8.98 0.52
N ALA A 47 8.96 -8.40 1.72
CA ALA A 47 8.53 -7.03 1.96
C ALA A 47 9.30 -6.03 1.08
N GLU A 48 10.62 -6.20 0.95
CA GLU A 48 11.45 -5.37 0.10
C GLU A 48 11.11 -5.55 -1.39
N LYS A 49 10.98 -6.80 -1.84
CA LYS A 49 10.61 -7.10 -3.24
C LYS A 49 9.21 -6.60 -3.61
N HIS A 50 8.36 -6.42 -2.62
CA HIS A 50 6.99 -5.94 -2.83
C HIS A 50 6.90 -4.46 -3.20
N ASP A 51 7.98 -3.69 -3.01
CA ASP A 51 8.04 -2.28 -3.39
C ASP A 51 7.67 -2.07 -4.86
N ASP A 52 8.25 -2.86 -5.76
CA ASP A 52 8.01 -2.75 -7.20
C ASP A 52 6.54 -3.01 -7.55
N PHE A 53 5.94 -3.99 -6.88
CA PHE A 53 4.52 -4.27 -7.04
C PHE A 53 3.66 -3.09 -6.60
N LEU A 54 3.95 -2.49 -5.44
CA LEU A 54 3.20 -1.35 -4.93
C LEU A 54 3.32 -0.13 -5.86
N LEU A 55 4.53 0.18 -6.32
CA LEU A 55 4.78 1.30 -7.23
C LEU A 55 4.04 1.14 -8.56
N LYS A 56 3.90 -0.08 -9.03
CA LYS A 56 3.22 -0.38 -10.30
C LYS A 56 1.70 -0.41 -10.15
N HIS A 57 1.19 -0.83 -9.00
CA HIS A 57 -0.24 -1.14 -8.81
C HIS A 57 -1.00 -0.15 -7.94
N PHE A 58 -0.32 0.78 -7.29
CA PHE A 58 -0.95 1.93 -6.64
C PHE A 58 -0.50 3.20 -7.33
N THR A 59 -1.42 3.90 -7.98
CA THR A 59 -1.11 5.06 -8.80
C THR A 59 -1.94 6.26 -8.42
N ILE A 60 -1.36 7.44 -8.63
CA ILE A 60 -2.05 8.72 -8.49
C ILE A 60 -1.88 9.48 -9.80
N ARG A 61 -2.99 10.00 -10.32
CA ARG A 61 -3.01 10.88 -11.49
C ARG A 61 -3.55 12.24 -11.09
N ASP A 62 -3.04 13.29 -11.76
CA ASP A 62 -3.54 14.64 -11.56
C ASP A 62 -4.82 14.91 -12.40
N GLY A 63 -5.33 16.14 -12.33
CA GLY A 63 -6.54 16.55 -13.08
C GLY A 63 -6.38 16.53 -14.59
N ASP A 64 -5.15 16.54 -15.11
CA ASP A 64 -4.85 16.41 -16.53
C ASP A 64 -4.62 14.94 -16.94
N GLY A 65 -4.79 14.00 -16.03
CA GLY A 65 -4.59 12.58 -16.26
C GLY A 65 -3.13 12.15 -16.25
N GLN A 66 -2.20 13.01 -15.85
CA GLN A 66 -0.78 12.68 -15.78
C GLN A 66 -0.46 11.86 -14.52
N LEU A 67 0.34 10.83 -14.71
CA LEU A 67 0.79 9.98 -13.63
C LEU A 67 1.83 10.71 -12.77
N LEU A 68 1.63 10.74 -11.45
CA LEU A 68 2.62 11.28 -10.53
C LEU A 68 3.81 10.31 -10.40
N ALA A 69 5.03 10.86 -10.41
CA ALA A 69 6.23 10.08 -10.09
C ALA A 69 6.16 9.58 -8.66
N SER A 70 6.58 8.34 -8.43
CA SER A 70 6.44 7.69 -7.13
C SER A 70 7.71 6.95 -6.72
N GLU A 71 7.92 6.86 -5.41
CA GLU A 71 8.98 6.04 -4.82
C GLU A 71 8.53 5.51 -3.46
N VAL A 72 9.13 4.41 -3.01
CA VAL A 72 8.98 3.92 -1.64
C VAL A 72 10.14 4.49 -0.83
N ASN A 73 9.82 5.38 0.12
CA ASN A 73 10.81 6.02 0.96
C ASN A 73 11.24 5.14 2.12
N GLN A 74 10.29 4.38 2.69
CA GLN A 74 10.54 3.63 3.91
C GLN A 74 9.60 2.44 4.02
N ARG A 75 10.10 1.35 4.59
CA ARG A 75 9.33 0.19 5.00
C ARG A 75 9.54 -0.04 6.48
N ASP A 76 8.47 -0.17 7.23
CA ASP A 76 8.50 -0.57 8.63
C ASP A 76 8.17 -2.07 8.72
N VAL A 77 9.17 -2.85 9.07
CA VAL A 77 9.08 -4.32 9.23
C VAL A 77 9.19 -4.76 10.69
N THR A 78 8.97 -3.85 11.64
CA THR A 78 9.09 -4.14 13.08
C THR A 78 8.08 -5.18 13.57
N ALA A 79 6.97 -5.38 12.83
CA ALA A 79 6.00 -6.42 13.13
C ALA A 79 6.51 -7.85 12.85
N ILE A 80 7.68 -7.99 12.21
CA ILE A 80 8.31 -9.28 11.93
C ILE A 80 9.39 -9.53 12.99
N PRO A 81 9.12 -10.40 13.98
CA PRO A 81 10.14 -10.74 14.98
C PRO A 81 11.23 -11.63 14.39
N ASP A 82 12.42 -11.61 15.00
CA ASP A 82 13.59 -12.34 14.51
C ASP A 82 13.42 -13.85 14.46
N ASP A 83 12.55 -14.41 15.32
CA ASP A 83 12.23 -15.82 15.36
C ASP A 83 11.11 -16.25 14.41
N GLY A 84 10.65 -15.33 13.56
CA GLY A 84 9.62 -15.60 12.55
C GLY A 84 8.21 -15.37 13.04
N VAL A 85 7.24 -15.68 12.16
CA VAL A 85 5.81 -15.43 12.41
C VAL A 85 5.01 -16.70 12.21
N PRO A 86 4.28 -17.16 13.23
CA PRO A 86 3.36 -18.28 13.07
C PRO A 86 2.25 -17.97 12.06
N GLN A 87 1.83 -18.98 11.32
CA GLN A 87 0.79 -18.82 10.30
C GLN A 87 -0.49 -18.16 10.84
N VAL A 88 -0.87 -18.47 12.07
CA VAL A 88 -2.08 -17.92 12.70
C VAL A 88 -1.99 -16.43 12.99
N GLU A 89 -0.79 -15.83 12.95
CA GLU A 89 -0.56 -14.42 13.22
C GLU A 89 -0.39 -13.57 11.96
N LEU A 90 -0.32 -14.17 10.77
CA LEU A 90 -0.08 -13.44 9.52
C LEU A 90 -1.11 -12.34 9.24
N MET A 91 -2.38 -12.58 9.56
CA MET A 91 -3.46 -11.61 9.36
C MET A 91 -3.46 -10.49 10.40
N LYS A 92 -2.72 -10.64 11.49
CA LYS A 92 -2.67 -9.68 12.60
C LYS A 92 -1.48 -8.74 12.52
N ARG A 93 -0.56 -8.97 11.59
CA ARG A 93 0.69 -8.24 11.47
C ARG A 93 0.79 -7.59 10.09
N THR A 94 1.29 -6.37 10.06
CA THR A 94 1.41 -5.59 8.82
C THR A 94 2.82 -5.05 8.65
N VAL A 95 3.22 -4.92 7.39
CA VAL A 95 4.33 -4.08 6.97
C VAL A 95 3.76 -2.73 6.56
N VAL A 96 4.37 -1.65 7.01
CA VAL A 96 3.95 -0.29 6.69
C VAL A 96 4.91 0.30 5.67
N TYR A 97 4.38 0.68 4.51
CA TYR A 97 5.13 1.33 3.43
C TYR A 97 4.81 2.81 3.41
N LEU A 98 5.84 3.64 3.41
CA LEU A 98 5.70 5.07 3.19
C LEU A 98 6.10 5.38 1.75
N MET A 99 5.13 5.76 0.92
CA MET A 99 5.32 6.12 -0.48
C MET A 99 5.28 7.63 -0.64
N HIS A 100 6.12 8.13 -1.52
CA HIS A 100 6.18 9.54 -1.87
C HIS A 100 5.78 9.72 -3.33
N PHE A 101 4.83 10.61 -3.58
CA PHE A 101 4.38 10.99 -4.92
C PHE A 101 4.66 12.47 -5.15
N THR A 102 5.17 12.78 -6.33
CA THR A 102 5.51 14.16 -6.69
C THR A 102 4.51 14.68 -7.73
N PRO A 103 3.68 15.67 -7.38
CA PRO A 103 2.79 16.32 -8.33
C PRO A 103 3.59 17.02 -9.43
N VAL A 104 3.06 16.98 -10.66
CA VAL A 104 3.64 17.71 -11.80
C VAL A 104 3.55 19.21 -11.56
N LYS A 105 2.43 19.66 -10.99
CA LYS A 105 2.19 21.06 -10.61
C LYS A 105 1.91 21.15 -9.11
N LYS A 106 2.40 22.20 -8.46
CA LYS A 106 2.10 22.46 -7.05
C LYS A 106 0.60 22.72 -6.86
N LYS A 107 0.09 22.43 -5.67
CA LYS A 107 -1.32 22.61 -5.28
C LYS A 107 -2.27 21.94 -6.27
N PRO A 108 -2.20 20.61 -6.41
CA PRO A 108 -3.11 19.92 -7.32
C PRO A 108 -4.56 20.15 -6.90
N LYS A 109 -5.44 20.42 -7.86
CA LYS A 109 -6.87 20.65 -7.61
C LYS A 109 -7.65 19.35 -7.58
N PHE A 110 -7.21 18.34 -8.32
CA PHE A 110 -7.82 17.03 -8.39
C PHE A 110 -6.72 15.98 -8.39
N LEU A 111 -6.95 14.90 -7.67
CA LEU A 111 -6.12 13.70 -7.70
C LEU A 111 -7.01 12.47 -7.83
N THR A 112 -6.59 11.54 -8.67
CA THR A 112 -7.27 10.26 -8.87
C THR A 112 -6.40 9.14 -8.36
N PHE A 113 -6.89 8.42 -7.36
CA PHE A 113 -6.23 7.28 -6.71
C PHE A 113 -6.77 6.00 -7.29
N THR A 114 -5.88 5.09 -7.66
CA THR A 114 -6.25 3.78 -8.21
C THR A 114 -5.35 2.70 -7.62
N GLN A 115 -5.95 1.59 -7.18
CA GLN A 115 -5.21 0.41 -6.76
C GLN A 115 -5.61 -0.81 -7.62
N MET A 116 -4.64 -1.68 -7.87
CA MET A 116 -4.80 -2.93 -8.62
C MET A 116 -4.18 -4.11 -7.87
N PHE A 117 -4.34 -4.15 -6.55
CA PHE A 117 -3.67 -5.15 -5.71
C PHE A 117 -4.25 -6.55 -5.83
N GLY A 118 -5.47 -6.68 -6.27
CA GLY A 118 -6.14 -7.97 -6.45
C GLY A 118 -5.83 -8.70 -7.76
N GLY A 119 -4.68 -8.40 -8.39
CA GLY A 119 -4.34 -8.87 -9.73
C GLY A 119 -4.19 -10.40 -9.89
N GLU A 120 -3.34 -10.79 -10.82
CA GLU A 120 -3.20 -12.14 -11.39
C GLU A 120 -3.03 -13.29 -10.38
N LYS A 121 -2.55 -13.03 -9.16
CA LYS A 121 -2.25 -14.06 -8.15
C LYS A 121 -3.33 -14.19 -7.07
N SER A 122 -4.37 -13.37 -7.08
CA SER A 122 -5.44 -13.40 -6.09
C SER A 122 -6.76 -13.78 -6.75
N ILE A 123 -7.44 -14.76 -6.18
CA ILE A 123 -8.78 -15.17 -6.61
C ILE A 123 -9.84 -14.20 -6.08
N ILE A 124 -9.54 -13.50 -4.98
CA ILE A 124 -10.45 -12.57 -4.33
C ILE A 124 -9.94 -11.15 -4.55
N PRO A 125 -10.76 -10.25 -5.12
CA PRO A 125 -10.39 -8.86 -5.28
C PRO A 125 -10.00 -8.24 -3.93
N SER A 126 -8.85 -7.60 -3.87
CA SER A 126 -8.38 -6.93 -2.67
C SER A 126 -9.06 -5.56 -2.56
N ILE A 127 -9.81 -5.35 -1.49
CA ILE A 127 -10.42 -4.06 -1.17
C ILE A 127 -9.52 -3.36 -0.16
N MET A 128 -9.30 -2.07 -0.35
CA MET A 128 -8.48 -1.25 0.53
C MET A 128 -9.34 -0.19 1.22
N ASP A 129 -9.31 -0.15 2.54
CA ASP A 129 -9.83 0.99 3.27
C ASP A 129 -8.87 2.17 3.09
N PHE A 130 -9.37 3.28 2.59
CA PHE A 130 -8.56 4.39 2.15
C PHE A 130 -9.08 5.74 2.67
N MET A 131 -8.15 6.58 3.06
CA MET A 131 -8.43 7.88 3.64
C MET A 131 -7.58 8.95 2.99
N VAL A 132 -8.17 10.11 2.69
CA VAL A 132 -7.45 11.24 2.12
C VAL A 132 -7.47 12.41 3.08
N LEU A 133 -6.28 12.94 3.36
CA LEU A 133 -6.06 14.13 4.16
C LEU A 133 -5.48 15.22 3.27
N GLN A 134 -5.80 16.47 3.58
CA GLN A 134 -5.13 17.64 3.00
C GLN A 134 -4.43 18.40 4.13
N SER A 135 -3.09 18.51 4.05
CA SER A 135 -2.27 19.10 5.11
C SER A 135 -2.63 18.56 6.50
N SER A 136 -2.75 17.22 6.59
CA SER A 136 -3.09 16.47 7.81
C SER A 136 -4.51 16.68 8.34
N VAL A 137 -5.42 17.26 7.55
CA VAL A 137 -6.84 17.45 7.90
C VAL A 137 -7.71 16.58 7.01
N TRP A 138 -8.68 15.91 7.59
CA TRP A 138 -9.65 15.09 6.85
C TRP A 138 -10.48 15.97 5.92
N ILE A 139 -10.59 15.54 4.65
CA ILE A 139 -11.39 16.25 3.65
C ILE A 139 -12.60 15.47 3.18
N GLU A 140 -12.65 14.18 3.49
CA GLU A 140 -13.78 13.31 3.18
C GLU A 140 -13.81 12.13 4.15
N LYS A 141 -14.93 11.39 4.15
CA LYS A 141 -15.04 10.14 4.89
C LYS A 141 -14.15 9.07 4.28
N PRO A 142 -13.64 8.10 5.08
CA PRO A 142 -12.95 6.95 4.53
C PRO A 142 -13.77 6.25 3.45
N VAL A 143 -13.11 5.80 2.41
CA VAL A 143 -13.72 5.08 1.28
C VAL A 143 -13.08 3.71 1.12
N GLN A 144 -13.73 2.84 0.39
CA GLN A 144 -13.15 1.56 0.00
C GLN A 144 -12.69 1.64 -1.45
N LEU A 145 -11.37 1.57 -1.67
CA LEU A 145 -10.81 1.47 -3.02
C LEU A 145 -10.93 0.03 -3.50
N GLN A 146 -11.72 -0.15 -4.54
CA GLN A 146 -11.84 -1.44 -5.23
C GLN A 146 -10.81 -1.52 -6.36
N PRO A 147 -10.29 -2.72 -6.66
CA PRO A 147 -9.34 -2.87 -7.76
C PRO A 147 -9.87 -2.33 -9.08
N GLY A 148 -9.08 -1.47 -9.72
CA GLY A 148 -9.41 -0.88 -11.01
C GLY A 148 -10.51 0.18 -11.02
N ARG A 149 -11.05 0.56 -9.85
CA ARG A 149 -12.03 1.65 -9.75
C ARG A 149 -11.35 2.92 -9.25
N PRO A 150 -11.17 3.94 -10.11
CA PRO A 150 -10.56 5.19 -9.71
C PRO A 150 -11.42 5.94 -8.69
N HIS A 151 -10.77 6.60 -7.75
CA HIS A 151 -11.38 7.50 -6.79
C HIS A 151 -10.78 8.89 -6.95
N THR A 152 -11.57 9.85 -7.38
CA THR A 152 -11.13 11.24 -7.62
C THR A 152 -11.55 12.13 -6.48
N VAL A 153 -10.59 12.91 -5.98
CA VAL A 153 -10.77 13.85 -4.88
C VAL A 153 -10.45 15.26 -5.36
N ALA A 154 -11.29 16.21 -4.99
CA ALA A 154 -11.08 17.64 -5.25
C ALA A 154 -10.43 18.32 -4.03
N PHE A 155 -9.51 19.23 -4.29
CA PHE A 155 -8.78 19.99 -3.27
C PHE A 155 -8.94 21.48 -3.41
#